data_222d7be23370d16161f95f308a6394be
#
_entry.id   222d7be23370d16161f95f308a6394be
#
_cell.length_a   1.000
_cell.length_b   1.000
_cell.length_c   1.000
_cell.angle_alpha   90.00
_cell.angle_beta   90.00
_cell.angle_gamma   90.00
#
_symmetry.space_group_name_H-M   'P 1'
#
loop_
_entity.id
_entity.type
_entity.pdbx_description
1 polymer ?
#
loop_
_entity_poly.entity_id
_entity_poly.type
_entity_poly.pdbx_seq_one_letter_code
_entity_poly.pdbx_strand_id
1 'polypeptide(L)'
;MPLSFSIAAHICKAVFTKPNFIDNTMSNKDFYETLGVARGASDDEIKKAYRKLAMKYHPDRNPGDKEAEDKFKEVQKAYDTLSDKEKRAMYDQYGHAAFEQGMGGGAGGFGGFGGFGGAQGFDFSDIFSQMFGGGGGGGRQQNYQGADLQVGVEITLEDAAKGIKKRINIPTYEECGVCHGSGAKPGTSASTCSTCHGSGTVHIRQAIFQMQQTCPTCHGTGKEIKDPCVKCRGEGRTKTSKTVEVNIPAGIDDGQRIRLSGEGEPGTHGSPAGDLYVNVRVKEHKIFERNGLDLHCELPISFAVAALGGEVEVPTLDGKVKLNIPKETQTGRRMRVKGKGIKSLRSNSMGDLYCHVLVETPVNLTDRQKELLEEFEKISTGLDRSQTPRKKSFWDKVGDLFD
;
A
#
# COMPACT_ATOMS: atom_id res chain seq x y z
N MET A 1 52.62 -30.29 -63.04
CA MET A 1 52.42 -29.85 -64.44
C MET A 1 51.36 -28.76 -64.46
N PRO A 2 51.48 -27.84 -65.27
CA PRO A 2 51.71 -26.44 -64.98
C PRO A 2 50.66 -25.54 -65.62
N LEU A 3 50.98 -24.26 -65.58
CA LEU A 3 50.60 -23.13 -66.48
C LEU A 3 49.47 -22.26 -65.87
N SER A 4 49.65 -21.06 -65.57
CA SER A 4 50.39 -19.92 -66.07
C SER A 4 49.48 -18.80 -66.55
N PHE A 5 49.82 -17.61 -66.13
CA PHE A 5 49.60 -16.29 -66.82
C PHE A 5 48.15 -15.78 -66.90
N SER A 6 47.86 -14.53 -66.68
CA SER A 6 48.55 -13.28 -67.06
C SER A 6 47.81 -12.08 -66.47
N ILE A 7 48.55 -11.19 -65.89
CA ILE A 7 48.61 -9.73 -66.05
C ILE A 7 47.43 -9.03 -66.75
N ALA A 8 46.81 -8.07 -66.02
CA ALA A 8 46.66 -6.70 -66.54
C ALA A 8 46.26 -5.72 -65.40
N ALA A 9 47.14 -4.76 -65.28
CA ALA A 9 46.98 -3.57 -64.43
C ALA A 9 45.94 -2.62 -65.04
N HIS A 10 45.16 -1.94 -64.14
CA HIS A 10 44.74 -0.55 -64.35
C HIS A 10 44.37 0.08 -63.05
N ILE A 11 45.23 0.82 -62.44
CA ILE A 11 45.25 2.25 -62.10
C ILE A 11 43.94 2.84 -61.52
N CYS A 12 44.08 3.32 -60.27
CA CYS A 12 43.61 4.58 -59.71
C CYS A 12 42.17 4.71 -59.26
N LYS A 13 41.95 4.70 -57.93
CA LYS A 13 41.65 5.92 -57.19
C LYS A 13 41.51 5.56 -55.69
N ALA A 14 42.42 6.10 -54.96
CA ALA A 14 42.32 6.11 -53.46
C ALA A 14 41.09 6.87 -53.06
N VAL A 15 40.18 6.16 -52.41
CA VAL A 15 39.19 6.75 -51.53
C VAL A 15 39.58 6.33 -50.13
N PHE A 16 40.16 7.28 -49.39
CA PHE A 16 40.40 7.18 -47.96
C PHE A 16 39.05 7.01 -47.27
N THR A 17 38.68 5.80 -46.95
CA THR A 17 37.70 5.52 -45.93
C THR A 17 38.44 5.47 -44.57
N LYS A 18 38.21 6.50 -43.77
CA LYS A 18 38.61 6.53 -42.36
C LYS A 18 38.02 5.31 -41.64
N PRO A 19 38.78 4.61 -40.78
CA PRO A 19 38.21 3.61 -39.93
C PRO A 19 37.24 4.30 -38.96
N ASN A 20 36.01 3.83 -38.91
CA ASN A 20 35.07 4.15 -37.85
C ASN A 20 35.64 3.57 -36.55
N PHE A 21 36.37 4.41 -35.83
CA PHE A 21 36.55 4.25 -34.39
C PHE A 21 35.15 4.43 -33.81
N ILE A 22 34.61 3.36 -33.29
CA ILE A 22 33.49 3.43 -32.33
C ILE A 22 34.06 4.05 -31.11
N ASP A 23 33.98 5.37 -31.04
CA ASP A 23 34.34 6.17 -29.90
C ASP A 23 33.20 5.96 -28.89
N ASN A 24 33.39 4.98 -28.00
CA ASN A 24 32.55 4.71 -26.86
C ASN A 24 32.92 5.68 -25.72
N THR A 25 33.05 6.96 -26.06
CA THR A 25 33.07 8.04 -25.09
C THR A 25 31.63 8.38 -24.77
N MET A 26 31.14 7.92 -23.60
CA MET A 26 29.97 8.51 -22.97
C MET A 26 30.21 10.02 -22.91
N SER A 27 29.53 10.76 -23.74
CA SER A 27 29.64 12.19 -23.92
C SER A 27 29.14 12.84 -22.61
N ASN A 28 30.07 13.33 -21.78
CA ASN A 28 29.81 14.26 -20.69
C ASN A 28 29.28 15.58 -21.22
N LYS A 29 28.02 15.59 -21.71
CA LYS A 29 27.35 16.80 -22.17
C LYS A 29 26.93 17.61 -20.96
N ASP A 30 27.27 18.89 -20.97
CA ASP A 30 26.79 19.86 -19.99
C ASP A 30 25.24 19.84 -19.93
N PHE A 31 24.67 19.92 -18.75
CA PHE A 31 23.20 19.91 -18.55
C PHE A 31 22.50 21.06 -19.29
N TYR A 32 23.15 22.20 -19.44
CA TYR A 32 22.64 23.30 -20.26
C TYR A 32 22.61 22.93 -21.76
N GLU A 33 23.62 22.25 -22.24
CA GLU A 33 23.66 21.73 -23.63
C GLU A 33 22.63 20.62 -23.85
N THR A 34 22.43 19.76 -22.86
CA THR A 34 21.42 18.71 -22.91
C THR A 34 20.01 19.27 -23.06
N LEU A 35 19.70 20.37 -22.38
CA LEU A 35 18.43 21.08 -22.53
C LEU A 35 18.41 22.05 -23.72
N GLY A 36 19.57 22.34 -24.35
CA GLY A 36 19.69 23.29 -25.47
C GLY A 36 19.44 24.75 -25.03
N VAL A 37 19.86 25.11 -23.82
CA VAL A 37 19.74 26.47 -23.27
C VAL A 37 21.11 27.05 -22.90
N ALA A 38 21.23 28.36 -22.81
CA ALA A 38 22.45 29.04 -22.38
C ALA A 38 22.66 28.88 -20.86
N ARG A 39 23.93 28.92 -20.39
CA ARG A 39 24.28 28.83 -18.95
C ARG A 39 23.65 29.94 -18.09
N GLY A 40 23.16 31.01 -18.64
CA GLY A 40 22.44 32.07 -17.93
C GLY A 40 20.93 32.07 -18.12
N ALA A 41 20.37 30.97 -18.65
CA ALA A 41 18.93 30.86 -18.93
C ALA A 41 18.09 31.01 -17.66
N SER A 42 16.95 31.67 -17.79
CA SER A 42 15.96 31.81 -16.72
C SER A 42 15.27 30.49 -16.41
N ASP A 43 14.69 30.38 -15.20
CA ASP A 43 13.95 29.19 -14.77
C ASP A 43 12.78 28.87 -15.73
N ASP A 44 12.16 29.88 -16.33
CA ASP A 44 11.08 29.71 -17.31
C ASP A 44 11.59 29.15 -18.65
N GLU A 45 12.78 29.59 -19.09
CA GLU A 45 13.41 29.07 -20.31
C GLU A 45 13.83 27.62 -20.15
N ILE A 46 14.40 27.25 -19.00
CA ILE A 46 14.76 25.88 -18.63
C ILE A 46 13.51 25.00 -18.64
N LYS A 47 12.43 25.44 -18.01
CA LYS A 47 11.16 24.72 -17.96
C LYS A 47 10.51 24.55 -19.32
N LYS A 48 10.59 25.56 -20.17
CA LYS A 48 10.06 25.52 -21.55
C LYS A 48 10.86 24.56 -22.44
N ALA A 49 12.18 24.58 -22.32
CA ALA A 49 13.07 23.66 -23.03
C ALA A 49 12.83 22.19 -22.61
N TYR A 50 12.75 21.96 -21.30
CA TYR A 50 12.40 20.63 -20.77
C TYR A 50 11.09 20.10 -21.31
N ARG A 51 10.01 20.89 -21.25
CA ARG A 51 8.69 20.44 -21.76
C ARG A 51 8.75 20.06 -23.24
N LYS A 52 9.48 20.81 -24.05
CA LYS A 52 9.63 20.55 -25.48
C LYS A 52 10.38 19.23 -25.74
N LEU A 53 11.47 18.98 -25.02
CA LEU A 53 12.28 17.77 -25.17
C LEU A 53 11.60 16.55 -24.55
N ALA A 54 10.95 16.69 -23.40
CA ALA A 54 10.17 15.64 -22.76
C ALA A 54 9.01 15.16 -23.64
N MET A 55 8.30 16.07 -24.32
CA MET A 55 7.27 15.69 -25.28
C MET A 55 7.83 15.02 -26.54
N LYS A 56 9.06 15.37 -26.95
CA LYS A 56 9.72 14.78 -28.12
C LYS A 56 10.20 13.36 -27.86
N TYR A 57 10.75 13.09 -26.67
CA TYR A 57 11.35 11.81 -26.30
C TYR A 57 10.48 10.97 -25.36
N HIS A 58 9.19 11.34 -25.19
CA HIS A 58 8.27 10.61 -24.32
C HIS A 58 8.14 9.15 -24.74
N PRO A 59 8.19 8.18 -23.77
CA PRO A 59 8.07 6.76 -24.09
C PRO A 59 6.77 6.38 -24.79
N ASP A 60 5.66 7.05 -24.48
CA ASP A 60 4.36 6.79 -25.14
C ASP A 60 4.34 7.23 -26.62
N ARG A 61 5.22 8.15 -27.00
CA ARG A 61 5.35 8.62 -28.39
C ARG A 61 6.41 7.87 -29.18
N ASN A 62 7.36 7.25 -28.50
CA ASN A 62 8.46 6.51 -29.08
C ASN A 62 8.55 5.10 -28.44
N PRO A 63 7.50 4.27 -28.57
CA PRO A 63 7.47 2.96 -27.93
C PRO A 63 8.56 2.05 -28.52
N GLY A 64 9.45 1.54 -27.64
CA GLY A 64 10.52 0.62 -28.03
C GLY A 64 11.81 1.27 -28.56
N ASP A 65 11.89 2.59 -28.64
CA ASP A 65 13.12 3.31 -29.03
C ASP A 65 14.01 3.58 -27.82
N LYS A 66 15.07 2.77 -27.67
CA LYS A 66 16.04 2.91 -26.56
C LYS A 66 16.80 4.23 -26.61
N GLU A 67 17.10 4.76 -27.79
CA GLU A 67 17.79 6.05 -27.86
C GLU A 67 16.91 7.21 -27.41
N ALA A 68 15.61 7.15 -27.68
CA ALA A 68 14.66 8.13 -27.16
C ALA A 68 14.50 8.02 -25.65
N GLU A 69 14.49 6.80 -25.10
CA GLU A 69 14.42 6.55 -23.65
C GLU A 69 15.67 7.09 -22.93
N ASP A 70 16.86 6.84 -23.46
CA ASP A 70 18.11 7.33 -22.87
C ASP A 70 18.19 8.86 -22.93
N LYS A 71 17.81 9.48 -24.04
CA LYS A 71 17.72 10.94 -24.16
C LYS A 71 16.67 11.54 -23.21
N PHE A 72 15.57 10.84 -23.00
CA PHE A 72 14.55 11.28 -22.02
C PHE A 72 15.11 11.31 -20.60
N LYS A 73 15.85 10.26 -20.20
CA LYS A 73 16.52 10.18 -18.88
C LYS A 73 17.56 11.30 -18.69
N GLU A 74 18.36 11.57 -19.74
CA GLU A 74 19.35 12.67 -19.71
C GLU A 74 18.68 14.04 -19.57
N VAL A 75 17.62 14.30 -20.31
CA VAL A 75 16.83 15.53 -20.27
C VAL A 75 16.17 15.71 -18.90
N GLN A 76 15.65 14.63 -18.32
CA GLN A 76 15.06 14.67 -16.98
C GLN A 76 16.11 14.97 -15.90
N LYS A 77 17.26 14.30 -15.93
CA LYS A 77 18.39 14.54 -15.00
C LYS A 77 18.89 15.99 -15.09
N ALA A 78 19.01 16.53 -16.30
CA ALA A 78 19.41 17.92 -16.51
C ALA A 78 18.39 18.90 -15.93
N TYR A 79 17.10 18.65 -16.11
CA TYR A 79 16.04 19.51 -15.57
C TYR A 79 15.99 19.44 -14.04
N ASP A 80 16.07 18.25 -13.44
CA ASP A 80 16.04 18.07 -11.99
C ASP A 80 17.20 18.80 -11.28
N THR A 81 18.34 18.92 -11.97
CA THR A 81 19.50 19.66 -11.45
C THR A 81 19.37 21.17 -11.66
N LEU A 82 18.90 21.63 -12.82
CA LEU A 82 18.86 23.05 -13.17
C LEU A 82 17.59 23.79 -12.72
N SER A 83 16.52 23.06 -12.36
CA SER A 83 15.28 23.65 -11.86
C SER A 83 15.34 24.06 -10.40
N ASP A 84 16.24 23.50 -9.63
CA ASP A 84 16.46 23.83 -8.23
C ASP A 84 17.63 24.83 -8.11
N LYS A 85 17.40 25.97 -7.47
CA LYS A 85 18.39 27.05 -7.35
C LYS A 85 19.67 26.62 -6.63
N GLU A 86 19.54 25.76 -5.63
CA GLU A 86 20.70 25.30 -4.85
C GLU A 86 21.51 24.28 -5.65
N LYS A 87 20.87 23.33 -6.29
CA LYS A 87 21.52 22.31 -7.14
C LYS A 87 22.17 22.97 -8.36
N ARG A 88 21.50 23.96 -8.96
CA ARG A 88 22.03 24.75 -10.07
C ARG A 88 23.28 25.52 -9.67
N ALA A 89 23.25 26.22 -8.51
CA ALA A 89 24.42 26.95 -8.00
C ALA A 89 25.62 25.99 -7.74
N MET A 90 25.36 24.80 -7.20
CA MET A 90 26.38 23.79 -6.99
C MET A 90 26.92 23.25 -8.32
N TYR A 91 26.05 23.00 -9.28
CA TYR A 91 26.45 22.57 -10.62
C TYR A 91 27.28 23.62 -11.34
N ASP A 92 26.89 24.89 -11.24
CA ASP A 92 27.61 26.02 -11.82
C ASP A 92 29.01 26.24 -11.19
N GLN A 93 29.15 25.92 -9.88
CA GLN A 93 30.40 26.10 -9.14
C GLN A 93 31.37 24.92 -9.30
N TYR A 94 30.88 23.70 -9.29
CA TYR A 94 31.70 22.48 -9.24
C TYR A 94 31.72 21.68 -10.55
N GLY A 95 30.85 22.01 -11.51
CA GLY A 95 30.76 21.37 -12.82
C GLY A 95 30.23 19.93 -12.80
N HIS A 96 30.13 19.33 -13.97
CA HIS A 96 29.59 17.97 -14.19
C HIS A 96 30.41 16.88 -13.47
N ALA A 97 31.75 16.99 -13.48
CA ALA A 97 32.66 15.99 -12.91
C ALA A 97 32.50 15.82 -11.39
N ALA A 98 32.21 16.89 -10.64
CA ALA A 98 31.98 16.82 -9.20
C ALA A 98 30.63 16.21 -8.88
N PHE A 99 29.66 16.37 -9.75
CA PHE A 99 28.32 15.80 -9.59
C PHE A 99 28.30 14.29 -9.88
N GLU A 100 29.16 13.80 -10.76
CA GLU A 100 29.34 12.37 -11.03
C GLU A 100 30.25 11.69 -10.00
N GLN A 101 31.33 12.33 -9.57
CA GLN A 101 32.27 11.78 -8.58
C GLN A 101 31.70 11.76 -7.16
N GLY A 102 30.81 12.70 -6.81
CA GLY A 102 30.10 12.70 -5.52
C GLY A 102 29.05 11.58 -5.40
N MET A 103 28.56 11.07 -6.50
CA MET A 103 27.59 9.98 -6.57
C MET A 103 28.18 8.61 -6.97
N GLY A 104 29.42 8.57 -7.44
CA GLY A 104 30.08 7.36 -7.95
C GLY A 104 31.20 6.79 -7.09
N GLY A 105 31.63 7.47 -6.04
CA GLY A 105 32.84 7.14 -5.29
C GLY A 105 32.61 6.43 -3.95
N GLY A 106 31.77 5.42 -3.90
CA GLY A 106 31.55 4.58 -2.71
C GLY A 106 31.00 3.22 -3.08
N ALA A 107 31.89 2.28 -3.27
CA ALA A 107 31.69 0.83 -3.41
C ALA A 107 30.26 0.27 -3.22
N GLY A 108 29.64 -0.18 -4.31
CA GLY A 108 28.71 -1.32 -4.28
C GLY A 108 27.26 -0.95 -4.01
N GLY A 109 26.46 -0.75 -5.07
CA GLY A 109 25.05 -1.03 -4.94
C GLY A 109 24.03 -0.04 -5.51
N PHE A 110 24.32 0.79 -6.51
CA PHE A 110 23.27 1.59 -7.17
C PHE A 110 22.95 1.16 -8.62
N GLY A 111 23.35 -0.07 -8.97
CA GLY A 111 23.03 -0.70 -10.26
C GLY A 111 21.63 -1.32 -10.35
N GLY A 112 20.73 -1.06 -9.39
CA GLY A 112 19.43 -1.72 -9.28
C GLY A 112 18.20 -0.82 -9.37
N PHE A 113 18.30 0.45 -9.78
CA PHE A 113 17.14 1.36 -9.83
C PHE A 113 16.41 1.39 -11.19
N GLY A 114 16.50 0.30 -11.94
CA GLY A 114 15.80 0.08 -13.23
C GLY A 114 14.43 -0.58 -13.11
N GLY A 115 13.72 -0.51 -11.97
CA GLY A 115 12.50 -1.29 -11.80
C GLY A 115 11.48 -0.75 -10.79
N PHE A 116 11.32 0.59 -10.65
CA PHE A 116 10.25 1.08 -9.80
C PHE A 116 9.39 2.14 -10.50
N GLY A 117 8.53 1.66 -11.38
CA GLY A 117 7.37 2.39 -11.85
C GLY A 117 6.30 2.38 -10.77
N GLY A 118 6.02 3.55 -10.20
CA GLY A 118 4.80 3.79 -9.44
C GLY A 118 4.90 3.63 -7.94
N ALA A 119 5.38 4.66 -7.24
CA ALA A 119 4.87 5.00 -5.90
C ALA A 119 5.28 6.44 -5.54
N GLN A 120 4.28 7.19 -5.17
CA GLN A 120 4.22 8.50 -4.57
C GLN A 120 5.42 8.88 -3.66
N GLY A 121 6.07 10.04 -3.99
CA GLY A 121 6.54 10.99 -3.00
C GLY A 121 7.62 10.54 -2.02
N PHE A 122 8.71 9.93 -2.49
CA PHE A 122 9.92 9.93 -1.68
C PHE A 122 10.69 11.24 -1.95
N ASP A 123 10.64 12.13 -0.98
CA ASP A 123 11.35 13.41 -1.01
C ASP A 123 12.86 13.14 -1.00
N PHE A 124 13.49 13.34 -2.16
CA PHE A 124 14.94 13.19 -2.35
C PHE A 124 15.73 14.19 -1.48
N SER A 125 15.05 15.22 -0.99
CA SER A 125 15.54 16.24 -0.06
C SER A 125 15.95 15.62 1.28
N ASP A 126 15.23 14.63 1.80
CA ASP A 126 15.54 13.99 3.07
C ASP A 126 16.78 13.12 3.01
N ILE A 127 17.02 12.43 1.89
CA ILE A 127 18.23 11.61 1.73
C ILE A 127 19.44 12.50 1.50
N PHE A 128 19.28 13.60 0.78
CA PHE A 128 20.36 14.55 0.51
C PHE A 128 20.76 15.35 1.76
N SER A 129 19.80 15.79 2.57
CA SER A 129 20.07 16.46 3.84
C SER A 129 20.76 15.54 4.86
N GLN A 130 20.47 14.23 4.79
CA GLN A 130 21.10 13.23 5.66
C GLN A 130 22.53 12.87 5.22
N MET A 131 22.85 13.02 3.92
CA MET A 131 24.15 12.65 3.36
C MET A 131 25.12 13.85 3.23
N PHE A 132 24.61 15.06 2.98
CA PHE A 132 25.39 16.28 2.78
C PHE A 132 25.21 17.37 3.84
N GLY A 133 24.19 17.29 4.67
CA GLY A 133 23.95 18.18 5.80
C GLY A 133 24.87 17.95 7.01
N GLY A 134 25.99 17.27 6.82
CA GLY A 134 26.96 16.93 7.86
C GLY A 134 27.87 18.08 8.26
N GLY A 135 27.36 19.07 8.97
CA GLY A 135 28.19 20.15 9.48
C GLY A 135 27.60 20.91 10.67
N GLY A 136 26.57 20.40 11.30
CA GLY A 136 26.03 20.97 12.53
C GLY A 136 25.79 19.86 13.54
N GLY A 137 26.52 19.84 14.65
CA GLY A 137 26.41 18.89 15.75
C GLY A 137 25.04 18.93 16.45
N GLY A 138 24.00 18.52 15.74
CA GLY A 138 22.73 18.11 16.30
C GLY A 138 22.89 16.67 16.76
N GLY A 139 23.15 16.45 18.05
CA GLY A 139 23.11 15.12 18.64
C GLY A 139 21.80 14.47 18.21
N ARG A 140 21.87 13.25 17.68
CA ARG A 140 20.68 12.41 17.45
C ARG A 140 19.89 12.44 18.76
N GLN A 141 18.82 13.23 18.78
CA GLN A 141 17.90 13.25 19.89
C GLN A 141 17.38 11.84 19.98
N GLN A 142 17.89 11.07 20.96
CA GLN A 142 17.37 9.73 21.20
C GLN A 142 15.87 9.88 21.41
N ASN A 143 15.11 9.30 20.51
CA ASN A 143 13.66 9.33 20.60
C ASN A 143 13.24 8.42 21.76
N TYR A 144 13.02 9.03 22.92
CA TYR A 144 12.55 8.34 24.13
C TYR A 144 11.04 8.15 24.15
N GLN A 145 10.36 8.48 23.05
CA GLN A 145 8.94 8.25 22.87
C GLN A 145 8.64 6.76 23.02
N GLY A 146 7.51 6.44 23.63
CA GLY A 146 7.04 5.06 23.75
C GLY A 146 6.77 4.43 22.38
N ALA A 147 6.90 3.14 22.30
CA ALA A 147 6.60 2.40 21.09
C ALA A 147 5.10 2.39 20.82
N ASP A 148 4.74 2.43 19.54
CA ASP A 148 3.38 2.23 19.09
C ASP A 148 3.00 0.75 19.24
N LEU A 149 1.76 0.50 19.68
CA LEU A 149 1.22 -0.84 19.84
C LEU A 149 0.18 -1.14 18.74
N GLN A 150 0.12 -2.39 18.31
CA GLN A 150 -0.89 -2.87 17.38
C GLN A 150 -1.64 -4.06 17.99
N VAL A 151 -2.98 -4.00 17.93
CA VAL A 151 -3.85 -5.06 18.41
C VAL A 151 -4.96 -5.34 17.39
N GLY A 152 -5.23 -6.63 17.14
CA GLY A 152 -6.36 -7.05 16.32
C GLY A 152 -7.62 -7.22 17.18
N VAL A 153 -8.73 -6.71 16.71
CA VAL A 153 -10.05 -6.88 17.35
C VAL A 153 -11.02 -7.45 16.34
N GLU A 154 -11.59 -8.61 16.68
CA GLU A 154 -12.65 -9.23 15.88
C GLU A 154 -14.02 -8.75 16.36
N ILE A 155 -14.88 -8.38 15.42
CA ILE A 155 -16.26 -7.96 15.64
C ILE A 155 -17.20 -8.71 14.69
N THR A 156 -18.49 -8.74 14.99
CA THR A 156 -19.50 -9.29 14.10
C THR A 156 -19.93 -8.26 13.07
N LEU A 157 -20.67 -8.67 12.04
CA LEU A 157 -21.20 -7.77 11.02
C LEU A 157 -22.24 -6.81 11.62
N GLU A 158 -23.04 -7.26 12.57
CA GLU A 158 -24.00 -6.45 13.32
C GLU A 158 -23.31 -5.38 14.15
N ASP A 159 -22.20 -5.73 14.83
CA ASP A 159 -21.39 -4.78 15.58
C ASP A 159 -20.78 -3.73 14.64
N ALA A 160 -20.29 -4.16 13.49
CA ALA A 160 -19.74 -3.25 12.48
C ALA A 160 -20.82 -2.31 11.90
N ALA A 161 -22.06 -2.78 11.75
CA ALA A 161 -23.16 -1.98 11.23
C ALA A 161 -23.67 -0.94 12.25
N LYS A 162 -23.77 -1.32 13.54
CA LYS A 162 -24.33 -0.47 14.61
C LYS A 162 -23.30 0.36 15.33
N GLY A 163 -22.02 -0.08 15.29
CA GLY A 163 -20.96 0.42 16.14
C GLY A 163 -21.03 -0.18 17.56
N ILE A 164 -19.88 -0.33 18.17
CA ILE A 164 -19.77 -0.93 19.51
C ILE A 164 -18.61 -0.31 20.30
N LYS A 165 -18.76 -0.25 21.60
CA LYS A 165 -17.66 0.01 22.54
C LYS A 165 -17.12 -1.30 23.07
N LYS A 166 -15.86 -1.59 22.79
CA LYS A 166 -15.23 -2.85 23.17
C LYS A 166 -14.04 -2.60 24.08
N ARG A 167 -13.97 -3.32 25.20
CA ARG A 167 -12.82 -3.29 26.10
C ARG A 167 -11.82 -4.34 25.66
N ILE A 168 -10.57 -3.92 25.50
CA ILE A 168 -9.46 -4.79 25.12
C ILE A 168 -8.35 -4.72 26.17
N ASN A 169 -7.74 -5.86 26.46
CA ASN A 169 -6.57 -5.94 27.32
C ASN A 169 -5.30 -5.92 26.48
N ILE A 170 -4.41 -4.99 26.77
CA ILE A 170 -3.19 -4.77 26.02
C ILE A 170 -2.01 -5.01 26.94
N PRO A 171 -1.09 -5.91 26.59
CA PRO A 171 0.17 -6.01 27.31
C PRO A 171 0.98 -4.73 27.03
N THR A 172 1.36 -4.04 28.07
CA THR A 172 2.12 -2.79 28.01
C THR A 172 3.12 -2.73 29.14
N TYR A 173 3.81 -1.62 29.24
CA TYR A 173 4.67 -1.33 30.38
C TYR A 173 4.07 -0.19 31.20
N GLU A 174 4.30 -0.21 32.49
CA GLU A 174 4.06 0.91 33.40
C GLU A 174 5.35 1.37 34.01
N GLU A 175 5.40 2.62 34.41
CA GLU A 175 6.50 3.17 35.18
C GLU A 175 6.69 2.36 36.45
N CYS A 176 7.89 1.99 36.77
CA CYS A 176 8.19 1.20 37.95
C CYS A 176 7.86 2.01 39.23
N GLY A 177 6.84 1.62 39.95
CA GLY A 177 6.40 2.31 41.17
C GLY A 177 7.42 2.33 42.33
N VAL A 178 8.60 1.67 42.17
CA VAL A 178 9.66 1.70 43.17
C VAL A 178 10.74 2.71 42.85
N CYS A 179 11.13 2.82 41.57
CA CYS A 179 12.21 3.72 41.14
C CYS A 179 11.68 4.93 40.34
N HIS A 180 10.38 5.00 40.10
CA HIS A 180 9.76 6.09 39.35
C HIS A 180 10.50 6.41 38.05
N GLY A 181 10.66 5.41 37.19
CA GLY A 181 11.30 5.52 35.87
C GLY A 181 12.82 5.63 35.86
N SER A 182 13.48 5.87 36.99
CA SER A 182 14.93 6.07 37.04
C SER A 182 15.76 4.82 36.75
N GLY A 183 15.19 3.63 36.95
CA GLY A 183 15.90 2.34 36.86
C GLY A 183 16.87 2.10 38.00
N ALA A 184 17.22 3.10 38.81
CA ALA A 184 18.16 2.99 39.92
C ALA A 184 17.42 2.58 41.23
N LYS A 185 18.15 1.96 42.13
CA LYS A 185 17.65 1.63 43.47
C LYS A 185 17.24 2.92 44.19
N PRO A 186 16.12 2.94 44.97
CA PRO A 186 15.74 4.11 45.75
C PRO A 186 16.89 4.62 46.62
N GLY A 187 17.15 5.93 46.57
CA GLY A 187 18.29 6.55 47.25
C GLY A 187 19.61 6.58 46.47
N THR A 188 19.65 6.00 45.27
CA THR A 188 20.76 6.10 44.33
C THR A 188 20.32 6.75 43.05
N SER A 189 21.25 7.29 42.27
CA SER A 189 20.97 7.91 40.97
C SER A 189 21.86 7.34 39.88
N ALA A 190 21.40 7.43 38.64
CA ALA A 190 22.22 7.10 37.49
C ALA A 190 23.37 8.09 37.36
N SER A 191 24.62 7.61 37.21
CA SER A 191 25.80 8.41 36.97
C SER A 191 26.04 8.56 35.45
N THR A 192 26.80 9.58 35.05
CA THR A 192 27.26 9.71 33.65
C THR A 192 28.13 8.51 33.29
N CYS A 193 27.88 7.88 32.16
CA CYS A 193 28.60 6.71 31.70
C CYS A 193 30.12 7.03 31.55
N SER A 194 30.94 6.23 32.22
CA SER A 194 32.41 6.39 32.23
C SER A 194 33.05 6.16 30.86
N THR A 195 32.43 5.35 29.99
CA THR A 195 32.96 4.98 28.69
C THR A 195 32.69 6.01 27.60
N CYS A 196 31.50 6.59 27.56
CA CYS A 196 31.09 7.53 26.50
C CYS A 196 30.92 8.97 27.03
N HIS A 197 31.19 9.21 28.31
CA HIS A 197 31.05 10.52 28.95
C HIS A 197 29.71 11.22 28.68
N GLY A 198 28.62 10.43 28.60
CA GLY A 198 27.27 10.92 28.39
C GLY A 198 26.81 10.98 26.94
N SER A 199 27.69 10.75 25.96
CA SER A 199 27.33 10.83 24.52
C SER A 199 26.47 9.65 24.02
N GLY A 200 26.41 8.53 24.75
CA GLY A 200 25.68 7.33 24.34
C GLY A 200 26.37 6.53 23.24
N THR A 201 27.42 7.06 22.61
CA THR A 201 28.12 6.44 21.50
C THR A 201 29.64 6.49 21.72
N VAL A 202 30.35 5.56 21.12
CA VAL A 202 31.82 5.50 21.11
C VAL A 202 32.30 5.51 19.67
N HIS A 203 33.42 6.18 19.43
CA HIS A 203 34.07 6.21 18.13
C HIS A 203 35.18 5.15 18.10
N ILE A 204 35.01 4.16 17.26
CA ILE A 204 36.04 3.13 17.00
C ILE A 204 36.79 3.51 15.74
N ARG A 205 38.10 3.66 15.83
CA ARG A 205 38.99 3.85 14.69
C ARG A 205 39.48 2.51 14.22
N GLN A 206 39.13 2.13 12.99
CA GLN A 206 39.64 0.94 12.35
C GLN A 206 40.33 1.36 11.05
N ALA A 207 41.67 1.36 11.04
CA ALA A 207 42.50 1.89 9.97
C ALA A 207 42.16 3.37 9.64
N ILE A 208 41.68 3.65 8.44
CA ILE A 208 41.30 5.00 7.95
C ILE A 208 39.84 5.34 8.18
N PHE A 209 39.04 4.39 8.67
CA PHE A 209 37.61 4.60 8.91
C PHE A 209 37.30 4.85 10.39
N GLN A 210 36.52 5.90 10.66
CA GLN A 210 35.97 6.17 11.97
C GLN A 210 34.51 5.76 11.99
N MET A 211 34.17 4.71 12.73
CA MET A 211 32.81 4.23 12.91
C MET A 211 32.28 4.67 14.26
N GLN A 212 31.05 5.19 14.27
CA GLN A 212 30.34 5.48 15.49
C GLN A 212 29.53 4.25 15.88
N GLN A 213 29.76 3.72 17.08
CA GLN A 213 29.06 2.56 17.63
C GLN A 213 28.30 2.95 18.90
N THR A 214 27.17 2.32 19.15
CA THR A 214 26.45 2.44 20.43
C THR A 214 27.38 2.03 21.58
N CYS A 215 27.43 2.82 22.62
CA CYS A 215 28.31 2.54 23.77
C CYS A 215 27.95 1.19 24.41
N PRO A 216 28.87 0.24 24.53
CA PRO A 216 28.58 -1.09 25.07
C PRO A 216 28.24 -1.08 26.56
N THR A 217 28.65 -0.06 27.30
CA THR A 217 28.42 0.06 28.74
C THR A 217 27.04 0.58 29.07
N CYS A 218 26.59 1.64 28.39
CA CYS A 218 25.30 2.28 28.66
C CYS A 218 24.23 1.97 27.62
N HIS A 219 24.54 1.19 26.60
CA HIS A 219 23.64 0.82 25.50
C HIS A 219 22.91 2.02 24.88
N GLY A 220 23.61 3.14 24.77
CA GLY A 220 23.08 4.35 24.14
C GLY A 220 22.48 5.37 25.09
N THR A 221 22.21 5.04 26.36
CA THR A 221 21.55 5.95 27.32
C THR A 221 22.43 7.10 27.81
N GLY A 222 23.74 7.01 27.64
CA GLY A 222 24.70 7.97 28.18
C GLY A 222 24.83 7.93 29.71
N LYS A 223 24.04 7.11 30.39
CA LYS A 223 24.00 6.98 31.87
C LYS A 223 24.30 5.54 32.27
N GLU A 224 24.96 5.36 33.38
CA GLU A 224 25.29 4.07 33.98
C GLU A 224 24.57 3.94 35.33
N ILE A 225 23.87 2.84 35.52
CA ILE A 225 23.17 2.51 36.77
C ILE A 225 23.99 1.46 37.48
N LYS A 226 24.72 1.88 38.53
CA LYS A 226 25.57 0.94 39.34
C LYS A 226 24.73 0.02 40.19
N ASP A 227 23.69 0.57 40.81
CA ASP A 227 22.76 -0.17 41.65
C ASP A 227 21.38 -0.22 41.00
N PRO A 228 21.04 -1.28 40.25
CA PRO A 228 19.76 -1.37 39.56
C PRO A 228 18.61 -1.60 40.55
N CYS A 229 17.46 -1.03 40.24
CA CYS A 229 16.22 -1.25 40.99
C CYS A 229 15.84 -2.74 40.97
N VAL A 230 15.57 -3.30 42.13
CA VAL A 230 15.26 -4.72 42.31
C VAL A 230 13.99 -5.14 41.55
N LYS A 231 12.97 -4.25 41.46
CA LYS A 231 11.69 -4.54 40.80
C LYS A 231 11.78 -4.56 39.31
N CYS A 232 12.41 -3.55 38.67
CA CYS A 232 12.50 -3.41 37.24
C CYS A 232 13.88 -3.81 36.65
N ARG A 233 14.85 -4.17 37.48
CA ARG A 233 16.21 -4.61 37.09
C ARG A 233 16.96 -3.60 36.20
N GLY A 234 16.70 -2.31 36.42
CA GLY A 234 17.35 -1.24 35.67
C GLY A 234 16.52 -0.67 34.52
N GLU A 235 15.45 -1.32 34.07
CA GLU A 235 14.65 -0.88 32.94
C GLU A 235 13.79 0.37 33.22
N GLY A 236 13.54 0.72 34.49
CA GLY A 236 12.69 1.83 34.87
C GLY A 236 11.19 1.56 34.73
N ARG A 237 10.81 0.45 34.09
CA ARG A 237 9.43 0.08 33.77
C ARG A 237 9.15 -1.39 34.08
N THR A 238 7.90 -1.73 34.33
CA THR A 238 7.44 -3.09 34.63
C THR A 238 6.34 -3.49 33.66
N LYS A 239 6.34 -4.76 33.23
CA LYS A 239 5.29 -5.30 32.37
C LYS A 239 3.97 -5.34 33.13
N THR A 240 2.90 -4.85 32.51
CA THR A 240 1.55 -4.85 33.01
C THR A 240 0.56 -5.08 31.87
N SER A 241 -0.71 -5.18 32.20
CA SER A 241 -1.79 -5.18 31.20
C SER A 241 -2.74 -4.03 31.47
N LYS A 242 -3.00 -3.23 30.46
CA LYS A 242 -3.94 -2.10 30.53
C LYS A 242 -5.22 -2.46 29.78
N THR A 243 -6.38 -2.19 30.42
CA THR A 243 -7.67 -2.31 29.73
C THR A 243 -8.02 -0.97 29.10
N VAL A 244 -8.18 -0.96 27.77
CA VAL A 244 -8.56 0.23 27.02
C VAL A 244 -9.94 0.02 26.42
N GLU A 245 -10.80 1.02 26.51
CA GLU A 245 -12.11 1.05 25.85
C GLU A 245 -11.96 1.65 24.46
N VAL A 246 -12.26 0.85 23.43
CA VAL A 246 -12.21 1.25 22.05
C VAL A 246 -13.62 1.51 21.54
N ASN A 247 -13.86 2.71 21.06
CA ASN A 247 -15.12 3.06 20.41
C ASN A 247 -15.01 2.77 18.91
N ILE A 248 -15.69 1.72 18.45
CA ILE A 248 -15.74 1.30 17.05
C ILE A 248 -16.97 1.96 16.41
N PRO A 249 -16.80 2.87 15.46
CA PRO A 249 -17.92 3.59 14.86
C PRO A 249 -18.75 2.68 13.96
N ALA A 250 -20.05 3.02 13.84
CA ALA A 250 -20.96 2.35 12.93
C ALA A 250 -20.51 2.52 11.47
N GLY A 251 -20.55 1.44 10.70
CA GLY A 251 -20.15 1.43 9.29
C GLY A 251 -18.70 1.08 9.03
N ILE A 252 -17.92 0.78 10.07
CA ILE A 252 -16.51 0.39 9.92
C ILE A 252 -16.36 -0.80 8.96
N ASP A 253 -15.32 -0.78 8.15
CA ASP A 253 -15.03 -1.84 7.18
C ASP A 253 -13.98 -2.82 7.71
N ASP A 254 -13.91 -4.01 7.12
CA ASP A 254 -12.87 -4.98 7.44
C ASP A 254 -11.48 -4.40 7.14
N GLY A 255 -10.50 -4.72 7.97
CA GLY A 255 -9.12 -4.25 7.84
C GLY A 255 -8.89 -2.78 8.19
N GLN A 256 -9.91 -2.02 8.59
CA GLN A 256 -9.71 -0.63 9.01
C GLN A 256 -9.00 -0.53 10.35
N ARG A 257 -8.21 0.54 10.50
CA ARG A 257 -7.45 0.83 11.72
C ARG A 257 -8.02 2.04 12.45
N ILE A 258 -8.15 1.90 13.76
CA ILE A 258 -8.49 2.98 14.69
C ILE A 258 -7.24 3.34 15.46
N ARG A 259 -6.85 4.63 15.44
CA ARG A 259 -5.73 5.15 16.22
C ARG A 259 -6.24 5.73 17.53
N LEU A 260 -5.68 5.30 18.63
CA LEU A 260 -5.89 5.86 19.96
C LEU A 260 -4.59 6.51 20.42
N SER A 261 -4.55 7.84 20.40
CA SER A 261 -3.34 8.60 20.69
C SER A 261 -2.95 8.47 22.15
N GLY A 262 -1.66 8.20 22.41
CA GLY A 262 -1.10 8.09 23.76
C GLY A 262 -1.46 6.81 24.51
N GLU A 263 -2.10 5.82 23.86
CA GLU A 263 -2.48 4.54 24.46
C GLU A 263 -1.47 3.41 24.14
N GLY A 264 -0.33 3.75 23.54
CA GLY A 264 0.80 2.85 23.28
C GLY A 264 1.66 2.59 24.52
N GLU A 265 2.92 2.18 24.33
CA GLU A 265 3.86 2.05 25.43
C GLU A 265 4.22 3.43 26.01
N PRO A 266 4.44 3.54 27.32
CA PRO A 266 4.92 4.76 27.92
C PRO A 266 6.33 5.09 27.42
N GLY A 267 6.58 6.37 27.16
CA GLY A 267 7.92 6.85 26.85
C GLY A 267 8.82 6.77 28.08
N THR A 268 10.13 6.83 27.86
CA THR A 268 11.11 6.87 28.92
C THR A 268 11.57 8.31 29.16
N HIS A 269 12.07 8.61 30.38
CA HIS A 269 12.60 9.93 30.76
C HIS A 269 11.61 11.10 30.57
N GLY A 270 10.31 10.87 30.79
CA GLY A 270 9.29 11.92 30.66
C GLY A 270 8.86 12.22 29.22
N SER A 271 9.26 11.38 28.26
CA SER A 271 8.81 11.49 26.87
C SER A 271 7.37 10.97 26.72
N PRO A 272 6.62 11.43 25.72
CA PRO A 272 5.24 11.02 25.49
C PRO A 272 5.14 9.53 25.20
N ALA A 273 3.99 8.94 25.52
CA ALA A 273 3.67 7.58 25.13
C ALA A 273 3.49 7.47 23.62
N GLY A 274 3.65 6.26 23.09
CA GLY A 274 3.28 5.93 21.72
C GLY A 274 1.77 5.84 21.54
N ASP A 275 1.33 5.46 20.36
CA ASP A 275 -0.07 5.32 20.01
C ASP A 275 -0.48 3.83 19.99
N LEU A 276 -1.78 3.60 20.14
CA LEU A 276 -2.35 2.28 19.95
C LEU A 276 -3.12 2.24 18.62
N TYR A 277 -2.76 1.31 17.78
CA TYR A 277 -3.46 1.00 16.52
C TYR A 277 -4.31 -0.26 16.69
N VAL A 278 -5.60 -0.10 16.61
CA VAL A 278 -6.56 -1.21 16.69
C VAL A 278 -6.97 -1.59 15.27
N ASN A 279 -6.54 -2.76 14.81
CA ASN A 279 -6.93 -3.32 13.52
C ASN A 279 -8.25 -4.06 13.70
N VAL A 280 -9.29 -3.59 13.04
CA VAL A 280 -10.62 -4.20 13.11
C VAL A 280 -10.74 -5.29 12.06
N ARG A 281 -11.16 -6.48 12.49
CA ARG A 281 -11.50 -7.61 11.62
C ARG A 281 -12.98 -7.92 11.77
N VAL A 282 -13.72 -7.86 10.69
CA VAL A 282 -15.13 -8.24 10.66
C VAL A 282 -15.24 -9.71 10.32
N LYS A 283 -15.94 -10.48 11.17
CA LYS A 283 -16.19 -11.90 10.92
C LYS A 283 -17.14 -12.09 9.75
N GLU A 284 -16.91 -13.11 8.95
CA GLU A 284 -17.84 -13.54 7.92
C GLU A 284 -19.19 -13.86 8.53
N HIS A 285 -20.26 -13.36 7.91
CA HIS A 285 -21.62 -13.60 8.38
C HIS A 285 -22.25 -14.76 7.60
N LYS A 286 -23.05 -15.59 8.28
CA LYS A 286 -23.63 -16.82 7.69
C LYS A 286 -24.64 -16.57 6.57
N ILE A 287 -25.28 -15.41 6.56
CA ILE A 287 -26.41 -15.10 5.66
C ILE A 287 -26.02 -13.93 4.75
N PHE A 288 -25.30 -12.94 5.29
CA PHE A 288 -25.05 -11.69 4.59
C PHE A 288 -23.60 -11.60 4.12
N GLU A 289 -23.44 -11.20 2.88
CA GLU A 289 -22.17 -10.81 2.29
C GLU A 289 -22.17 -9.28 2.13
N ARG A 290 -21.11 -8.63 2.62
CA ARG A 290 -20.97 -7.18 2.55
C ARG A 290 -20.22 -6.78 1.28
N ASN A 291 -20.78 -5.83 0.53
CA ASN A 291 -20.10 -5.19 -0.59
C ASN A 291 -20.18 -3.65 -0.43
N GLY A 292 -19.15 -3.06 0.14
CA GLY A 292 -19.12 -1.65 0.50
C GLY A 292 -20.18 -1.31 1.55
N LEU A 293 -21.19 -0.53 1.18
CA LEU A 293 -22.33 -0.20 2.07
C LEU A 293 -23.49 -1.16 1.90
N ASP A 294 -23.54 -1.90 0.80
CA ASP A 294 -24.63 -2.79 0.48
C ASP A 294 -24.40 -4.18 1.08
N LEU A 295 -25.52 -4.84 1.38
CA LEU A 295 -25.55 -6.23 1.84
C LEU A 295 -26.19 -7.09 0.77
N HIS A 296 -25.67 -8.29 0.63
CA HIS A 296 -26.20 -9.31 -0.26
C HIS A 296 -26.58 -10.55 0.55
N CYS A 297 -27.68 -11.18 0.19
CA CYS A 297 -28.08 -12.46 0.75
C CYS A 297 -28.77 -13.33 -0.32
N GLU A 298 -28.65 -14.62 -0.17
CA GLU A 298 -29.45 -15.56 -0.92
C GLU A 298 -30.81 -15.71 -0.25
N LEU A 299 -31.86 -15.63 -1.06
CA LEU A 299 -33.25 -15.79 -0.62
C LEU A 299 -33.85 -17.03 -1.26
N PRO A 300 -33.85 -18.17 -0.58
CA PRO A 300 -34.54 -19.35 -1.06
C PRO A 300 -36.05 -19.13 -1.00
N ILE A 301 -36.73 -19.37 -2.11
CA ILE A 301 -38.19 -19.32 -2.20
C ILE A 301 -38.72 -20.59 -2.84
N SER A 302 -39.92 -21.00 -2.46
CA SER A 302 -40.57 -22.15 -3.08
C SER A 302 -40.95 -21.87 -4.55
N PHE A 303 -41.00 -22.93 -5.36
CA PHE A 303 -41.46 -22.87 -6.74
C PHE A 303 -42.86 -22.22 -6.84
N ALA A 304 -43.76 -22.55 -5.90
CA ALA A 304 -45.11 -21.99 -5.89
C ALA A 304 -45.13 -20.47 -5.70
N VAL A 305 -44.31 -19.97 -4.73
CA VAL A 305 -44.15 -18.50 -4.51
C VAL A 305 -43.49 -17.83 -5.71
N ALA A 306 -42.51 -18.48 -6.33
CA ALA A 306 -41.88 -17.93 -7.53
C ALA A 306 -42.85 -17.78 -8.71
N ALA A 307 -43.75 -18.77 -8.91
CA ALA A 307 -44.72 -18.78 -10.01
C ALA A 307 -45.89 -17.85 -9.76
N LEU A 308 -46.48 -17.93 -8.57
CA LEU A 308 -47.76 -17.24 -8.25
C LEU A 308 -47.54 -15.85 -7.64
N GLY A 309 -46.30 -15.56 -7.19
CA GLY A 309 -46.02 -14.39 -6.38
C GLY A 309 -46.46 -14.59 -4.92
N GLY A 310 -46.09 -13.67 -4.06
CA GLY A 310 -46.43 -13.70 -2.66
C GLY A 310 -45.53 -12.83 -1.79
N GLU A 311 -45.80 -12.82 -0.50
CA GLU A 311 -44.94 -12.12 0.48
C GLU A 311 -44.00 -13.12 1.15
N VAL A 312 -42.76 -12.75 1.29
CA VAL A 312 -41.71 -13.54 1.99
C VAL A 312 -41.07 -12.67 3.05
N GLU A 313 -40.83 -13.22 4.24
CA GLU A 313 -40.07 -12.55 5.28
C GLU A 313 -38.58 -12.70 5.00
N VAL A 314 -37.87 -11.55 4.91
CA VAL A 314 -36.44 -11.49 4.72
C VAL A 314 -35.76 -11.01 5.98
N PRO A 315 -34.75 -11.71 6.49
CA PRO A 315 -33.95 -11.23 7.61
C PRO A 315 -33.18 -9.96 7.21
N THR A 316 -33.00 -9.07 8.16
CA THR A 316 -32.14 -7.88 8.04
C THR A 316 -31.31 -7.75 9.33
N LEU A 317 -30.30 -6.88 9.35
CA LEU A 317 -29.53 -6.64 10.58
C LEU A 317 -30.37 -6.03 11.72
N ASP A 318 -31.54 -5.47 11.42
CA ASP A 318 -32.44 -4.85 12.41
C ASP A 318 -33.71 -5.66 12.70
N GLY A 319 -33.82 -6.88 12.15
CA GLY A 319 -35.00 -7.71 12.31
C GLY A 319 -35.49 -8.28 10.98
N LYS A 320 -36.78 -8.43 10.79
CA LYS A 320 -37.39 -9.00 9.57
C LYS A 320 -38.19 -7.95 8.80
N VAL A 321 -38.16 -8.04 7.47
CA VAL A 321 -38.93 -7.19 6.56
C VAL A 321 -39.72 -8.06 5.59
N LYS A 322 -40.97 -7.72 5.32
CA LYS A 322 -41.76 -8.38 4.28
C LYS A 322 -41.36 -7.86 2.91
N LEU A 323 -41.03 -8.79 2.04
CA LEU A 323 -40.67 -8.55 0.65
C LEU A 323 -41.74 -9.15 -0.27
N ASN A 324 -42.32 -8.35 -1.13
CA ASN A 324 -43.29 -8.80 -2.12
C ASN A 324 -42.54 -9.38 -3.32
N ILE A 325 -42.78 -10.66 -3.59
CA ILE A 325 -42.25 -11.38 -4.75
C ILE A 325 -43.28 -11.29 -5.89
N PRO A 326 -42.93 -10.67 -7.01
CA PRO A 326 -43.79 -10.63 -8.18
C PRO A 326 -44.03 -12.02 -8.76
N LYS A 327 -45.13 -12.22 -9.41
CA LYS A 327 -45.43 -13.45 -10.19
C LYS A 327 -44.33 -13.69 -11.22
N GLU A 328 -44.12 -14.96 -11.56
CA GLU A 328 -43.15 -15.39 -12.60
C GLU A 328 -41.69 -14.99 -12.28
N THR A 329 -41.36 -14.86 -11.00
CA THR A 329 -40.02 -14.54 -10.56
C THR A 329 -39.05 -15.70 -10.83
N GLN A 330 -37.96 -15.44 -11.56
CA GLN A 330 -36.97 -16.43 -11.92
C GLN A 330 -35.81 -16.44 -10.93
N THR A 331 -35.13 -17.60 -10.82
CA THR A 331 -33.84 -17.73 -10.09
C THR A 331 -32.82 -16.70 -10.60
N GLY A 332 -32.08 -16.08 -9.70
CA GLY A 332 -31.08 -15.06 -9.97
C GLY A 332 -31.62 -13.64 -10.08
N ARG A 333 -32.96 -13.46 -9.93
CA ARG A 333 -33.52 -12.12 -9.83
C ARG A 333 -33.06 -11.43 -8.55
N ARG A 334 -32.57 -10.21 -8.67
CA ARG A 334 -32.19 -9.37 -7.52
C ARG A 334 -33.36 -8.53 -7.06
N MET A 335 -33.66 -8.60 -5.78
CA MET A 335 -34.69 -7.79 -5.12
C MET A 335 -33.98 -6.83 -4.16
N ARG A 336 -34.28 -5.53 -4.25
CA ARG A 336 -33.68 -4.51 -3.41
C ARG A 336 -34.58 -4.11 -2.26
N VAL A 337 -34.08 -4.18 -1.06
CA VAL A 337 -34.71 -3.63 0.14
C VAL A 337 -33.96 -2.36 0.53
N LYS A 338 -34.57 -1.21 0.24
CA LYS A 338 -33.94 0.09 0.39
C LYS A 338 -33.63 0.40 1.86
N GLY A 339 -32.41 0.93 2.10
CA GLY A 339 -31.98 1.41 3.41
C GLY A 339 -31.79 0.31 4.46
N LYS A 340 -31.55 -0.94 4.04
CA LYS A 340 -31.29 -2.08 4.92
C LYS A 340 -29.86 -2.64 4.78
N GLY A 341 -28.95 -1.84 4.21
CA GLY A 341 -27.51 -2.07 4.20
C GLY A 341 -26.82 -1.47 5.42
N ILE A 342 -25.57 -1.06 5.24
CA ILE A 342 -24.70 -0.51 6.29
C ILE A 342 -24.62 1.00 6.15
N LYS A 343 -24.53 1.70 7.29
CA LYS A 343 -24.35 3.15 7.33
C LYS A 343 -22.93 3.53 6.92
N SER A 344 -22.79 4.59 6.15
CA SER A 344 -21.47 5.13 5.79
C SER A 344 -20.80 5.82 6.98
N LEU A 345 -19.48 5.59 7.16
CA LEU A 345 -18.65 6.30 8.12
C LEU A 345 -18.52 7.79 7.85
N ARG A 346 -18.55 8.18 6.57
CA ARG A 346 -18.24 9.55 6.12
C ARG A 346 -19.47 10.40 5.84
N SER A 347 -20.61 9.77 5.67
CA SER A 347 -21.86 10.43 5.30
C SER A 347 -23.04 9.81 6.04
N ASN A 348 -24.20 10.47 6.00
CA ASN A 348 -25.45 9.90 6.53
C ASN A 348 -26.13 8.93 5.55
N SER A 349 -25.46 8.55 4.46
CA SER A 349 -26.02 7.58 3.52
C SER A 349 -26.05 6.18 4.12
N MET A 350 -27.06 5.43 3.76
CA MET A 350 -27.25 4.05 4.14
C MET A 350 -27.32 3.20 2.85
N GLY A 351 -26.63 2.07 2.85
CA GLY A 351 -26.69 1.11 1.76
C GLY A 351 -28.03 0.36 1.73
N ASP A 352 -28.19 -0.50 0.76
CA ASP A 352 -29.37 -1.31 0.53
C ASP A 352 -29.06 -2.80 0.79
N LEU A 353 -30.10 -3.59 1.00
CA LEU A 353 -29.98 -5.05 1.02
C LEU A 353 -30.49 -5.61 -0.32
N TYR A 354 -29.62 -6.39 -0.96
CA TYR A 354 -29.93 -7.10 -2.19
C TYR A 354 -30.15 -8.58 -1.93
N CYS A 355 -31.39 -9.03 -2.11
CA CYS A 355 -31.77 -10.43 -1.98
C CYS A 355 -31.69 -11.09 -3.37
N HIS A 356 -30.84 -12.09 -3.50
CA HIS A 356 -30.71 -12.92 -4.70
C HIS A 356 -31.67 -14.09 -4.60
N VAL A 357 -32.72 -14.06 -5.40
CA VAL A 357 -33.75 -15.09 -5.37
C VAL A 357 -33.17 -16.42 -5.89
N LEU A 358 -33.31 -17.46 -5.07
CA LEU A 358 -33.01 -18.84 -5.41
C LEU A 358 -34.31 -19.65 -5.35
N VAL A 359 -34.78 -20.11 -6.49
CA VAL A 359 -35.97 -20.98 -6.52
C VAL A 359 -35.57 -22.38 -6.13
N GLU A 360 -36.11 -22.87 -5.01
CA GLU A 360 -35.82 -24.18 -4.46
C GLU A 360 -36.83 -25.22 -4.98
N THR A 361 -36.29 -26.34 -5.47
CA THR A 361 -37.10 -27.48 -5.86
C THR A 361 -37.45 -28.30 -4.62
N PRO A 362 -38.74 -28.56 -4.36
CA PRO A 362 -39.16 -29.28 -3.17
C PRO A 362 -38.66 -30.75 -3.17
N VAL A 363 -38.22 -31.18 -2.01
CA VAL A 363 -37.77 -32.59 -1.77
C VAL A 363 -38.75 -33.28 -0.83
N ASN A 364 -38.73 -34.65 -0.78
CA ASN A 364 -39.57 -35.46 0.10
C ASN A 364 -41.07 -35.21 -0.10
N LEU A 365 -41.49 -35.18 -1.37
CA LEU A 365 -42.87 -34.95 -1.75
C LEU A 365 -43.80 -36.02 -1.26
N THR A 366 -44.98 -35.65 -0.76
CA THR A 366 -46.10 -36.58 -0.51
C THR A 366 -46.71 -37.08 -1.83
N ASP A 367 -47.40 -38.21 -1.80
CA ASP A 367 -47.95 -38.78 -3.02
C ASP A 367 -48.97 -37.82 -3.70
N ARG A 368 -49.72 -37.09 -2.90
CA ARG A 368 -50.63 -36.06 -3.43
C ARG A 368 -49.90 -34.92 -4.10
N GLN A 369 -48.73 -34.50 -3.58
CA GLN A 369 -47.93 -33.47 -4.22
C GLN A 369 -47.33 -33.94 -5.54
N LYS A 370 -46.91 -35.21 -5.62
CA LYS A 370 -46.44 -35.81 -6.87
C LYS A 370 -47.54 -35.81 -7.93
N GLU A 371 -48.76 -36.29 -7.59
CA GLU A 371 -49.91 -36.25 -8.49
C GLU A 371 -50.20 -34.87 -9.05
N LEU A 372 -50.20 -33.84 -8.19
CA LEU A 372 -50.43 -32.46 -8.60
C LEU A 372 -49.35 -31.90 -9.53
N LEU A 373 -48.06 -32.25 -9.28
CA LEU A 373 -46.97 -31.87 -10.16
C LEU A 373 -47.02 -32.59 -11.50
N GLU A 374 -47.39 -33.88 -11.52
CA GLU A 374 -47.61 -34.62 -12.77
C GLU A 374 -48.81 -34.07 -13.59
N GLU A 375 -49.86 -33.68 -12.93
CA GLU A 375 -51.02 -33.04 -13.59
C GLU A 375 -50.60 -31.67 -14.17
N PHE A 376 -49.83 -30.87 -13.39
CA PHE A 376 -49.26 -29.61 -13.85
C PHE A 376 -48.38 -29.77 -15.09
N GLU A 377 -47.50 -30.78 -15.09
CA GLU A 377 -46.60 -31.04 -16.24
C GLU A 377 -47.40 -31.51 -17.46
N LYS A 378 -48.44 -32.34 -17.30
CA LYS A 378 -49.33 -32.78 -18.41
C LYS A 378 -50.03 -31.57 -19.05
N ILE A 379 -50.54 -30.65 -18.24
CA ILE A 379 -51.18 -29.42 -18.72
C ILE A 379 -50.16 -28.53 -19.44
N SER A 380 -48.97 -28.39 -18.86
CA SER A 380 -47.91 -27.54 -19.40
C SER A 380 -47.31 -28.05 -20.72
N THR A 381 -47.25 -29.38 -20.92
CA THR A 381 -46.80 -29.97 -22.18
C THR A 381 -47.79 -29.86 -23.32
N GLY A 382 -49.09 -29.72 -23.01
CA GLY A 382 -50.14 -29.54 -24.01
C GLY A 382 -50.31 -28.07 -24.46
N LEU A 383 -49.67 -27.12 -23.77
CA LEU A 383 -49.76 -25.69 -24.06
C LEU A 383 -48.52 -25.22 -24.83
N ASP A 384 -48.68 -24.10 -25.55
CA ASP A 384 -47.61 -23.48 -26.30
C ASP A 384 -46.39 -23.24 -25.40
N ARG A 385 -45.15 -23.50 -25.91
CA ARG A 385 -43.88 -23.37 -25.19
C ARG A 385 -43.61 -21.96 -24.58
N SER A 386 -44.60 -21.07 -24.67
CA SER A 386 -44.56 -19.70 -24.10
C SER A 386 -44.37 -19.69 -22.58
N GLN A 387 -44.79 -20.75 -21.86
CA GLN A 387 -44.67 -20.86 -20.40
C GLN A 387 -43.24 -21.14 -19.91
N THR A 388 -42.34 -21.61 -20.77
CA THR A 388 -40.94 -21.92 -20.44
C THR A 388 -39.95 -21.22 -21.39
N PRO A 389 -39.85 -19.90 -21.33
CA PRO A 389 -39.09 -19.13 -22.34
C PRO A 389 -37.60 -19.50 -22.43
N ARG A 390 -36.99 -19.89 -21.34
CA ARG A 390 -35.56 -20.35 -21.36
C ARG A 390 -35.39 -21.71 -22.01
N LYS A 391 -36.34 -22.64 -21.77
CA LYS A 391 -36.37 -23.94 -22.42
C LYS A 391 -36.53 -23.81 -23.92
N LYS A 392 -37.44 -22.90 -24.34
CA LYS A 392 -37.67 -22.57 -25.75
C LYS A 392 -36.40 -22.01 -26.40
N SER A 393 -35.83 -20.93 -25.83
CA SER A 393 -34.60 -20.32 -26.35
C SER A 393 -33.42 -21.25 -26.40
N PHE A 394 -33.29 -22.21 -25.46
CA PHE A 394 -32.24 -23.21 -25.51
C PHE A 394 -32.41 -24.17 -26.70
N TRP A 395 -33.61 -24.71 -26.89
CA TRP A 395 -33.88 -25.64 -27.99
C TRP A 395 -33.87 -24.94 -29.37
N ASP A 396 -34.25 -23.69 -29.47
CA ASP A 396 -34.14 -22.91 -30.69
C ASP A 396 -32.64 -22.75 -31.08
N LYS A 397 -31.78 -22.48 -30.12
CA LYS A 397 -30.33 -22.44 -30.34
C LYS A 397 -29.69 -23.77 -30.66
N VAL A 398 -30.23 -24.85 -30.13
CA VAL A 398 -29.77 -26.22 -30.45
C VAL A 398 -30.19 -26.57 -31.88
N GLY A 399 -31.39 -26.19 -32.33
CA GLY A 399 -31.83 -26.32 -33.69
C GLY A 399 -30.89 -25.63 -34.69
N ASP A 400 -30.54 -24.39 -34.42
CA ASP A 400 -29.63 -23.56 -35.23
C ASP A 400 -28.18 -24.16 -35.33
N LEU A 401 -27.81 -25.09 -34.42
CA LEU A 401 -26.50 -25.75 -34.43
C LEU A 401 -26.43 -26.99 -35.35
N PHE A 402 -27.61 -27.53 -35.71
CA PHE A 402 -27.70 -28.75 -36.51
C PHE A 402 -28.34 -28.52 -37.89
N ASP A 403 -28.79 -27.29 -38.20
CA ASP A 403 -29.15 -26.80 -39.52
C ASP A 403 -27.95 -26.08 -40.18
#